data_0239fd318357706bf2c18fffeb19d908
#
_entry.id   0239fd318357706bf2c18fffeb19d908
#
_cell.length_a   1.000
_cell.length_b   1.000
_cell.length_c   1.000
_cell.angle_alpha   90.00
_cell.angle_beta   90.00
_cell.angle_gamma   90.00
#
_symmetry.space_group_name_H-M   'P 1'
#
loop_
_entity.id
_entity.type
_entity.pdbx_description
1 polymer ?
#
loop_
_entity_poly.entity_id
_entity_poly.type
_entity_poly.pdbx_seq_one_letter_code
_entity_poly.pdbx_strand_id
1 'polypeptide(L)'
;MEAELPGLLCILQELTQRAELPEEVLSRMSSQRKDIAILVDSYYVTEKYLAALKKRITTIYMDDIYAFSYPVDMLINYNIYGEEMGYEKDAAFADTKLLLGANYVPLREEFSAGAGYVQSRKELSLGAANVTPAEEGGILITTGGSDSFNLAGQLLMEAMKYDALKEKEYHVVSGSLNPHIGELQALAKKHENIHIHCNVTNMAELMAESEVALSAGGSTLYELCAMGVPVIAFSFAENQERLVQTFVKRGIAQYGGNYRTDGNKMIQNTIAGLRKLCGDEALKTEYRRKALQLVDGRGAERIAEALLSEQ
;
A
#
# COMPACT_ATOMS: atom_id res chain seq x y z
N MET A 1 -19.66 4.36 14.45
CA MET A 1 -21.04 4.37 13.88
C MET A 1 -20.94 3.53 12.62
N GLU A 2 -21.20 2.22 12.75
CA GLU A 2 -21.26 1.30 11.62
C GLU A 2 -22.42 1.75 10.75
N ALA A 3 -22.14 2.29 9.58
CA ALA A 3 -23.13 2.43 8.54
C ALA A 3 -23.35 1.01 7.96
N GLU A 4 -24.31 0.28 8.47
CA GLU A 4 -24.89 -0.85 7.75
C GLU A 4 -25.40 -0.31 6.42
N LEU A 5 -24.69 -0.63 5.33
CA LEU A 5 -25.19 -0.45 3.97
C LEU A 5 -26.17 -1.62 3.72
N PRO A 6 -27.49 -1.39 3.80
CA PRO A 6 -28.44 -2.46 3.55
C PRO A 6 -28.36 -2.83 2.06
N GLY A 7 -28.00 -4.07 1.79
CA GLY A 7 -28.02 -4.68 0.48
C GLY A 7 -26.66 -4.96 -0.16
N LEU A 8 -25.53 -4.57 0.44
CA LEU A 8 -24.20 -4.92 -0.10
C LEU A 8 -23.68 -6.20 0.56
N LEU A 9 -23.83 -7.34 -0.10
CA LEU A 9 -23.16 -8.58 0.28
C LEU A 9 -21.80 -8.63 -0.44
N CYS A 10 -20.72 -8.30 0.28
CA CYS A 10 -19.37 -8.46 -0.23
C CYS A 10 -18.95 -9.91 -0.08
N ILE A 11 -18.94 -10.68 -1.17
CA ILE A 11 -18.40 -12.04 -1.17
C ILE A 11 -16.96 -11.96 -1.63
N LEU A 12 -16.02 -12.01 -0.68
CA LEU A 12 -14.60 -12.28 -0.96
C LEU A 12 -14.48 -13.78 -1.22
N GLN A 13 -14.35 -14.17 -2.48
CA GLN A 13 -14.05 -15.54 -2.83
C GLN A 13 -12.59 -15.64 -3.21
N GLU A 14 -11.79 -16.32 -2.38
CA GLU A 14 -10.50 -16.86 -2.82
C GLU A 14 -10.79 -17.91 -3.89
N LEU A 15 -10.53 -17.55 -5.14
CA LEU A 15 -10.64 -18.45 -6.27
C LEU A 15 -9.44 -19.41 -6.28
N THR A 16 -9.52 -20.44 -5.46
CA THR A 16 -8.64 -21.59 -5.59
C THR A 16 -9.04 -22.38 -6.84
N GLN A 17 -8.26 -22.25 -7.92
CA GLN A 17 -8.17 -23.17 -9.07
C GLN A 17 -9.46 -23.64 -9.79
N ARG A 18 -10.61 -23.00 -9.61
CA ARG A 18 -11.83 -23.37 -10.32
C ARG A 18 -12.20 -22.32 -11.36
N ALA A 19 -12.28 -22.73 -12.61
CA ALA A 19 -12.66 -21.89 -13.74
C ALA A 19 -14.15 -21.46 -13.74
N GLU A 20 -14.97 -21.96 -12.80
CA GLU A 20 -16.42 -21.71 -12.76
C GLU A 20 -16.90 -21.60 -11.32
N LEU A 21 -17.78 -20.61 -11.06
CA LEU A 21 -18.55 -20.56 -9.81
C LEU A 21 -19.46 -21.78 -9.73
N PRO A 22 -19.60 -22.43 -8.55
CA PRO A 22 -20.59 -23.50 -8.38
C PRO A 22 -21.99 -22.98 -8.75
N GLU A 23 -22.74 -23.78 -9.53
CA GLU A 23 -24.13 -23.42 -9.89
C GLU A 23 -25.00 -23.10 -8.69
N GLU A 24 -24.71 -23.71 -7.56
CA GLU A 24 -25.37 -23.47 -6.29
C GLU A 24 -25.19 -22.02 -5.77
N VAL A 25 -24.00 -21.43 -5.97
CA VAL A 25 -23.75 -20.02 -5.66
C VAL A 25 -24.47 -19.13 -6.66
N LEU A 26 -24.39 -19.47 -7.93
CA LEU A 26 -25.06 -18.73 -9.02
C LEU A 26 -26.59 -18.79 -8.92
N SER A 27 -27.16 -19.88 -8.43
CA SER A 27 -28.61 -20.02 -8.24
C SER A 27 -29.16 -19.21 -7.06
N ARG A 28 -28.33 -18.96 -6.04
CA ARG A 28 -28.65 -18.09 -4.90
C ARG A 28 -28.53 -16.60 -5.20
N MET A 29 -27.82 -16.26 -6.28
CA MET A 29 -27.72 -14.90 -6.78
C MET A 29 -29.04 -14.57 -7.48
N SER A 30 -29.92 -13.90 -6.75
CA SER A 30 -31.29 -13.62 -7.15
C SER A 30 -31.39 -12.83 -8.45
N SER A 31 -32.55 -12.91 -9.08
CA SER A 31 -32.92 -12.27 -10.34
C SER A 31 -32.89 -10.72 -10.34
N GLN A 32 -32.53 -10.10 -9.23
CA GLN A 32 -32.42 -8.62 -9.12
C GLN A 32 -30.97 -8.20 -9.18
N ARG A 33 -30.53 -7.87 -10.41
CA ARG A 33 -29.15 -7.47 -10.76
C ARG A 33 -28.66 -6.21 -10.02
N LYS A 34 -29.57 -5.41 -9.48
CA LYS A 34 -29.24 -4.07 -8.94
C LYS A 34 -28.80 -4.07 -7.49
N ASP A 35 -29.13 -5.11 -6.72
CA ASP A 35 -28.94 -5.10 -5.26
C ASP A 35 -27.69 -5.82 -4.79
N ILE A 36 -26.94 -6.48 -5.71
CA ILE A 36 -25.77 -7.28 -5.38
C ILE A 36 -24.64 -6.98 -6.36
N ALA A 37 -23.46 -6.76 -5.84
CA ALA A 37 -22.24 -6.64 -6.64
C ALA A 37 -21.19 -7.65 -6.17
N ILE A 38 -20.35 -8.13 -7.08
CA ILE A 38 -19.20 -8.98 -6.77
C ILE A 38 -17.92 -8.24 -7.10
N LEU A 39 -17.01 -8.13 -6.12
CA LEU A 39 -15.65 -7.68 -6.33
C LEU A 39 -14.74 -8.91 -6.49
N VAL A 40 -14.03 -8.96 -7.60
CA VAL A 40 -13.09 -10.03 -7.94
C VAL A 40 -11.66 -9.46 -7.90
N ASP A 41 -10.82 -10.06 -7.07
CA ASP A 41 -9.38 -9.77 -6.97
C ASP A 41 -8.62 -11.09 -7.12
N SER A 42 -8.19 -11.40 -8.35
CA SER A 42 -7.51 -12.66 -8.65
C SER A 42 -6.85 -12.63 -10.03
N TYR A 43 -5.62 -13.12 -10.11
CA TYR A 43 -4.89 -13.31 -11.38
C TYR A 43 -5.35 -14.53 -12.20
N TYR A 44 -6.19 -15.39 -11.63
CA TYR A 44 -6.61 -16.65 -12.27
C TYR A 44 -7.93 -16.54 -13.04
N VAL A 45 -8.49 -15.35 -13.15
CA VAL A 45 -9.74 -15.12 -13.90
C VAL A 45 -9.51 -15.26 -15.41
N THR A 46 -10.58 -15.70 -16.09
CA THR A 46 -10.62 -15.74 -17.56
C THR A 46 -11.68 -14.78 -18.09
N GLU A 47 -11.55 -14.35 -19.33
CA GLU A 47 -12.56 -13.55 -20.02
C GLU A 47 -13.94 -14.20 -19.96
N LYS A 48 -14.03 -15.51 -20.22
CA LYS A 48 -15.29 -16.28 -20.18
C LYS A 48 -15.93 -16.25 -18.78
N TYR A 49 -15.11 -16.36 -17.73
CA TYR A 49 -15.59 -16.32 -16.35
C TYR A 49 -16.19 -14.95 -16.02
N LEU A 50 -15.47 -13.88 -16.29
CA LEU A 50 -15.96 -12.51 -16.05
C LEU A 50 -17.20 -12.18 -16.87
N ALA A 51 -17.24 -12.59 -18.15
CA ALA A 51 -18.41 -12.41 -19.02
C ALA A 51 -19.64 -13.18 -18.50
N ALA A 52 -19.46 -14.35 -17.90
CA ALA A 52 -20.55 -15.12 -17.27
C ALA A 52 -21.08 -14.45 -16.01
N LEU A 53 -20.19 -13.86 -15.21
CA LEU A 53 -20.57 -13.06 -14.02
C LEU A 53 -21.32 -11.79 -14.42
N LYS A 54 -20.80 -10.99 -15.35
CA LYS A 54 -21.39 -9.72 -15.81
C LYS A 54 -22.83 -9.90 -16.31
N LYS A 55 -23.18 -11.03 -16.89
CA LYS A 55 -24.56 -11.34 -17.33
C LYS A 55 -25.55 -11.47 -16.18
N ARG A 56 -25.08 -11.76 -14.96
CA ARG A 56 -25.94 -12.16 -13.83
C ARG A 56 -25.90 -11.16 -12.69
N ILE A 57 -24.78 -10.49 -12.48
CA ILE A 57 -24.53 -9.65 -11.32
C ILE A 57 -23.60 -8.49 -11.73
N THR A 58 -23.73 -7.36 -11.04
CA THR A 58 -22.77 -6.25 -11.19
C THR A 58 -21.39 -6.74 -10.82
N THR A 59 -20.48 -6.76 -11.79
CA THR A 59 -19.15 -7.35 -11.66
C THR A 59 -18.10 -6.26 -11.65
N ILE A 60 -17.30 -6.25 -10.57
CA ILE A 60 -16.18 -5.34 -10.35
C ILE A 60 -14.91 -6.18 -10.38
N TYR A 61 -13.90 -5.71 -11.10
CA TYR A 61 -12.60 -6.38 -11.16
C TYR A 61 -11.50 -5.44 -10.69
N MET A 62 -10.66 -5.95 -9.78
CA MET A 62 -9.44 -5.28 -9.35
C MET A 62 -8.28 -5.79 -10.18
N ASP A 63 -7.65 -4.91 -10.95
CA ASP A 63 -6.57 -5.25 -11.88
C ASP A 63 -5.32 -4.42 -11.61
N ASP A 64 -4.16 -5.00 -11.93
CA ASP A 64 -2.85 -4.33 -11.86
C ASP A 64 -1.92 -4.72 -13.03
N ILE A 65 -2.33 -5.66 -13.90
CA ILE A 65 -1.48 -6.20 -14.98
C ILE A 65 -1.99 -5.96 -16.39
N TYR A 66 -3.28 -5.68 -16.58
CA TYR A 66 -3.92 -5.56 -17.90
C TYR A 66 -3.62 -6.73 -18.84
N ALA A 67 -3.95 -7.95 -18.39
CA ALA A 67 -3.63 -9.16 -19.15
C ALA A 67 -4.50 -9.33 -20.40
N PHE A 68 -5.74 -8.83 -20.37
CA PHE A 68 -6.71 -8.87 -21.48
C PHE A 68 -7.81 -7.80 -21.24
N SER A 69 -8.71 -7.61 -22.19
CA SER A 69 -9.86 -6.73 -22.00
C SER A 69 -10.93 -7.39 -21.14
N TYR A 70 -11.10 -6.92 -19.92
CA TYR A 70 -11.97 -7.53 -18.93
C TYR A 70 -13.43 -7.15 -19.15
N PRO A 71 -14.37 -8.11 -19.43
CA PRO A 71 -15.79 -7.85 -19.58
C PRO A 71 -16.45 -7.68 -18.21
N VAL A 72 -16.34 -6.50 -17.62
CA VAL A 72 -16.86 -6.16 -16.29
C VAL A 72 -17.67 -4.86 -16.33
N ASP A 73 -18.46 -4.58 -15.30
CA ASP A 73 -19.21 -3.33 -15.18
C ASP A 73 -18.31 -2.21 -14.64
N MET A 74 -17.40 -2.56 -13.73
CA MET A 74 -16.43 -1.61 -13.18
C MET A 74 -15.06 -2.27 -13.09
N LEU A 75 -14.01 -1.51 -13.42
CA LEU A 75 -12.62 -1.91 -13.27
C LEU A 75 -11.91 -0.92 -12.35
N ILE A 76 -11.21 -1.45 -11.36
CA ILE A 76 -10.41 -0.67 -10.42
C ILE A 76 -8.94 -1.02 -10.63
N ASN A 77 -8.13 -0.02 -10.96
CA ASN A 77 -6.68 -0.12 -10.89
C ASN A 77 -6.13 1.07 -10.12
N TYR A 78 -5.97 0.90 -8.82
CA TYR A 78 -5.51 1.95 -7.92
C TYR A 78 -4.00 2.22 -7.98
N ASN A 79 -3.25 1.48 -8.82
CA ASN A 79 -1.83 1.75 -8.93
C ASN A 79 -1.59 3.16 -9.46
N ILE A 80 -0.55 3.81 -8.91
CA ILE A 80 -0.13 5.17 -9.30
C ILE A 80 0.09 5.31 -10.82
N TYR A 81 0.35 4.22 -11.51
CA TYR A 81 0.48 4.14 -12.98
C TYR A 81 -0.79 3.63 -13.70
N GLY A 82 -1.90 3.41 -12.98
CA GLY A 82 -3.13 2.83 -13.53
C GLY A 82 -3.67 3.59 -14.75
N GLU A 83 -3.67 4.92 -14.70
CA GLU A 83 -4.07 5.78 -15.80
C GLU A 83 -3.17 5.64 -17.05
N GLU A 84 -1.91 5.25 -16.87
CA GLU A 84 -0.92 5.08 -17.94
C GLU A 84 -1.05 3.70 -18.66
N MET A 85 -1.89 2.79 -18.16
CA MET A 85 -2.01 1.44 -18.69
C MET A 85 -2.84 1.33 -19.98
N GLY A 86 -3.61 2.37 -20.30
CA GLY A 86 -4.28 2.47 -21.57
C GLY A 86 -5.70 1.91 -21.63
N TYR A 87 -6.35 1.60 -20.51
CA TYR A 87 -7.74 1.15 -20.44
C TYR A 87 -8.72 2.08 -21.18
N GLU A 88 -8.56 3.40 -21.03
CA GLU A 88 -9.42 4.40 -21.67
C GLU A 88 -9.34 4.39 -23.20
N LYS A 89 -8.28 3.82 -23.77
CA LYS A 89 -8.04 3.74 -25.22
C LYS A 89 -8.56 2.44 -25.82
N ASP A 90 -8.91 1.47 -25.01
CA ASP A 90 -9.44 0.19 -25.47
C ASP A 90 -10.97 0.28 -25.56
N ALA A 91 -11.48 0.13 -26.78
CA ALA A 91 -12.91 0.16 -27.06
C ALA A 91 -13.72 -0.90 -26.28
N ALA A 92 -13.07 -1.98 -25.82
CA ALA A 92 -13.71 -2.99 -25.01
C ALA A 92 -14.18 -2.46 -23.63
N PHE A 93 -13.61 -1.35 -23.17
CA PHE A 93 -14.01 -0.70 -21.92
C PHE A 93 -14.95 0.49 -22.10
N ALA A 94 -15.52 0.71 -23.30
CA ALA A 94 -16.40 1.85 -23.58
C ALA A 94 -17.60 1.94 -22.61
N ASP A 95 -18.13 0.79 -22.19
CA ASP A 95 -19.27 0.66 -21.26
C ASP A 95 -18.82 0.20 -19.85
N THR A 96 -17.52 0.30 -19.53
CA THR A 96 -16.97 -0.09 -18.23
C THR A 96 -16.59 1.16 -17.45
N LYS A 97 -17.05 1.28 -16.21
CA LYS A 97 -16.63 2.36 -15.33
C LYS A 97 -15.19 2.11 -14.87
N LEU A 98 -14.30 3.04 -15.19
CA LEU A 98 -12.88 2.94 -14.87
C LEU A 98 -12.55 3.78 -13.63
N LEU A 99 -12.02 3.15 -12.59
CA LEU A 99 -11.50 3.80 -11.39
C LEU A 99 -9.98 3.61 -11.36
N LEU A 100 -9.26 4.58 -11.92
CA LEU A 100 -7.83 4.48 -12.19
C LEU A 100 -7.02 5.44 -11.31
N GLY A 101 -5.84 4.97 -10.86
CA GLY A 101 -4.88 5.79 -10.14
C GLY A 101 -5.06 5.84 -8.62
N ALA A 102 -4.11 6.50 -7.97
CA ALA A 102 -3.93 6.48 -6.52
C ALA A 102 -5.11 7.07 -5.70
N ASN A 103 -6.00 7.83 -6.35
CA ASN A 103 -7.23 8.34 -5.73
C ASN A 103 -8.18 7.23 -5.26
N TYR A 104 -8.04 6.03 -5.81
CA TYR A 104 -8.88 4.87 -5.53
C TYR A 104 -8.16 3.78 -4.71
N VAL A 105 -7.06 4.10 -4.05
CA VAL A 105 -6.37 3.15 -3.15
C VAL A 105 -7.28 2.82 -1.97
N PRO A 106 -7.70 1.56 -1.80
CA PRO A 106 -8.61 1.15 -0.73
C PRO A 106 -7.83 0.93 0.58
N LEU A 107 -7.49 2.00 1.26
CA LEU A 107 -6.81 1.94 2.56
C LEU A 107 -7.81 1.64 3.68
N ARG A 108 -7.30 1.03 4.76
CA ARG A 108 -8.06 0.83 6.00
C ARG A 108 -8.43 2.18 6.62
N GLU A 109 -9.51 2.21 7.38
CA GLU A 109 -10.05 3.43 8.01
C GLU A 109 -9.02 4.20 8.85
N GLU A 110 -8.11 3.49 9.52
CA GLU A 110 -7.02 4.10 10.29
C GLU A 110 -6.15 5.08 9.48
N PHE A 111 -6.07 4.92 8.15
CA PHE A 111 -5.33 5.79 7.24
C PHE A 111 -6.16 6.96 6.69
N SER A 112 -7.50 6.88 6.74
CA SER A 112 -8.37 7.99 6.33
C SER A 112 -8.28 9.19 7.27
N ALA A 113 -7.89 8.94 8.52
CA ALA A 113 -7.61 9.96 9.51
C ALA A 113 -6.21 10.60 9.38
N GLY A 114 -5.39 10.20 8.40
CA GLY A 114 -4.01 10.66 8.27
C GLY A 114 -3.87 12.18 8.25
N ALA A 115 -4.72 12.87 7.50
CA ALA A 115 -4.81 14.32 7.55
C ALA A 115 -5.32 14.85 8.91
N GLY A 116 -6.23 14.14 9.57
CA GLY A 116 -6.75 14.45 10.91
C GLY A 116 -5.77 14.11 12.04
N TYR A 117 -4.98 13.05 11.90
CA TYR A 117 -3.94 12.67 12.87
C TYR A 117 -2.82 13.73 12.90
N VAL A 118 -2.42 14.20 11.73
CA VAL A 118 -1.51 15.34 11.57
C VAL A 118 -2.16 16.62 12.13
N GLN A 119 -3.47 16.80 11.97
CA GLN A 119 -4.22 17.95 12.47
C GLN A 119 -4.43 17.91 14.00
N SER A 120 -4.75 16.74 14.60
CA SER A 120 -4.96 16.61 16.05
C SER A 120 -3.67 16.73 16.86
N ARG A 121 -2.52 16.32 16.32
CA ARG A 121 -1.21 16.66 16.91
C ARG A 121 -0.94 18.18 16.86
N LYS A 122 -1.44 18.88 15.83
CA LYS A 122 -1.41 20.35 15.79
C LYS A 122 -2.14 20.98 16.96
N GLU A 123 -3.28 20.44 17.35
CA GLU A 123 -4.12 20.97 18.42
C GLU A 123 -3.60 20.62 19.81
N LEU A 124 -2.92 19.48 19.96
CA LEU A 124 -2.29 19.07 21.23
C LEU A 124 -0.96 19.81 21.53
N SER A 125 -0.29 20.35 20.52
CA SER A 125 0.87 21.22 20.65
C SER A 125 0.48 22.70 20.62
N LEU A 126 -0.42 23.12 21.51
CA LEU A 126 -0.89 24.49 21.68
C LEU A 126 0.28 25.49 21.74
N GLY A 127 0.63 26.09 20.61
CA GLY A 127 1.54 27.23 20.56
C GLY A 127 2.51 27.30 19.39
N ALA A 128 2.63 26.31 18.51
CA ALA A 128 3.56 26.37 17.40
C ALA A 128 2.86 26.20 16.04
N ALA A 129 3.00 27.22 15.22
CA ALA A 129 2.44 27.31 13.85
C ALA A 129 3.21 26.44 12.86
N ASN A 130 3.48 25.19 13.13
CA ASN A 130 4.00 24.19 12.17
C ASN A 130 4.06 22.83 12.86
N VAL A 131 3.06 21.99 12.67
CA VAL A 131 3.20 20.60 13.07
C VAL A 131 3.79 19.82 11.93
N THR A 132 5.05 19.52 12.09
CA THR A 132 5.76 18.45 11.42
C THR A 132 5.45 17.12 12.12
N PRO A 133 5.26 15.99 11.40
CA PRO A 133 5.43 14.67 11.99
C PRO A 133 6.81 14.61 12.64
N ALA A 134 6.98 13.76 13.63
CA ALA A 134 8.11 13.76 14.55
C ALA A 134 9.43 14.18 13.90
N GLU A 135 9.89 15.40 14.19
CA GLU A 135 11.21 15.88 13.77
C GLU A 135 12.32 14.99 14.35
N GLU A 136 12.00 14.24 15.42
CA GLU A 136 12.84 13.26 16.09
C GLU A 136 12.12 11.90 16.18
N GLY A 137 11.46 11.46 15.12
CA GLY A 137 10.79 10.15 15.08
C GLY A 137 11.73 8.99 14.83
N GLY A 138 11.22 7.77 15.03
CA GLY A 138 11.95 6.56 14.70
C GLY A 138 12.05 6.31 13.19
N ILE A 139 12.90 5.38 12.81
CA ILE A 139 13.04 4.88 11.44
C ILE A 139 12.18 3.62 11.31
N LEU A 140 11.17 3.65 10.46
CA LEU A 140 10.33 2.49 10.19
C LEU A 140 10.97 1.61 9.13
N ILE A 141 11.04 0.30 9.38
CA ILE A 141 11.46 -0.69 8.38
C ILE A 141 10.31 -1.67 8.14
N THR A 142 9.86 -1.77 6.89
CA THR A 142 8.82 -2.71 6.47
C THR A 142 9.20 -3.40 5.17
N THR A 143 9.31 -4.72 5.22
CA THR A 143 9.78 -5.57 4.12
C THR A 143 8.68 -6.48 3.57
N GLY A 144 7.42 -6.25 4.02
CA GLY A 144 6.27 -7.09 3.67
C GLY A 144 6.13 -8.31 4.58
N GLY A 145 5.23 -9.23 4.20
CA GLY A 145 4.77 -10.31 5.08
C GLY A 145 5.79 -11.40 5.41
N SER A 146 6.70 -11.73 4.50
CA SER A 146 7.60 -12.89 4.64
C SER A 146 9.07 -12.56 4.85
N ASP A 147 9.56 -11.42 4.34
CA ASP A 147 10.99 -11.05 4.37
C ASP A 147 11.97 -12.23 4.17
N SER A 148 11.75 -12.99 3.11
CA SER A 148 12.49 -14.25 2.84
C SER A 148 14.00 -14.07 2.70
N PHE A 149 14.46 -12.84 2.48
CA PHE A 149 15.87 -12.47 2.32
C PHE A 149 16.48 -11.84 3.57
N ASN A 150 15.74 -11.74 4.66
CA ASN A 150 16.17 -11.00 5.88
C ASN A 150 16.61 -9.56 5.58
N LEU A 151 15.83 -8.85 4.74
CA LEU A 151 16.18 -7.49 4.33
C LEU A 151 16.19 -6.53 5.51
N ALA A 152 15.23 -6.68 6.42
CA ALA A 152 15.18 -5.87 7.64
C ALA A 152 16.46 -6.02 8.47
N GLY A 153 16.94 -7.25 8.70
CA GLY A 153 18.18 -7.52 9.41
C GLY A 153 19.41 -6.96 8.68
N GLN A 154 19.49 -7.12 7.36
CA GLN A 154 20.58 -6.58 6.55
C GLN A 154 20.63 -5.05 6.60
N LEU A 155 19.46 -4.38 6.49
CA LEU A 155 19.35 -2.91 6.56
C LEU A 155 19.79 -2.39 7.94
N LEU A 156 19.32 -3.02 9.02
CA LEU A 156 19.75 -2.68 10.39
C LEU A 156 21.25 -2.82 10.56
N MET A 157 21.81 -3.97 10.17
CA MET A 157 23.26 -4.22 10.30
C MET A 157 24.09 -3.20 9.49
N GLU A 158 23.62 -2.79 8.33
CA GLU A 158 24.30 -1.75 7.54
C GLU A 158 24.17 -0.37 8.20
N ALA A 159 22.98 -0.01 8.71
CA ALA A 159 22.74 1.25 9.39
C ALA A 159 23.64 1.43 10.65
N MET A 160 23.82 0.36 11.43
CA MET A 160 24.65 0.36 12.63
C MET A 160 26.14 0.68 12.39
N LYS A 161 26.61 0.64 11.13
CA LYS A 161 27.98 1.03 10.79
C LYS A 161 28.21 2.55 10.79
N TYR A 162 27.14 3.34 10.84
CA TYR A 162 27.20 4.80 10.72
C TYR A 162 26.84 5.48 12.03
N ASP A 163 27.73 6.31 12.58
CA ASP A 163 27.51 7.02 13.83
C ASP A 163 26.22 7.85 13.85
N ALA A 164 25.86 8.46 12.73
CA ALA A 164 24.65 9.26 12.60
C ALA A 164 23.35 8.43 12.65
N LEU A 165 23.41 7.12 12.45
CA LEU A 165 22.25 6.23 12.41
C LEU A 165 22.19 5.26 13.60
N LYS A 166 23.32 4.88 14.18
CA LYS A 166 23.39 3.83 15.22
C LYS A 166 22.60 4.16 16.49
N GLU A 167 22.39 5.44 16.78
CA GLU A 167 21.65 5.93 17.95
C GLU A 167 20.18 6.27 17.63
N LYS A 168 19.73 6.14 16.37
CA LYS A 168 18.33 6.36 15.98
C LYS A 168 17.46 5.21 16.46
N GLU A 169 16.21 5.52 16.82
CA GLU A 169 15.20 4.50 17.12
C GLU A 169 14.75 3.78 15.83
N TYR A 170 14.68 2.46 15.88
CA TYR A 170 14.25 1.63 14.76
C TYR A 170 13.00 0.83 15.11
N HIS A 171 11.97 0.97 14.32
CA HIS A 171 10.74 0.20 14.41
C HIS A 171 10.65 -0.74 13.21
N VAL A 172 10.80 -2.03 13.44
CA VAL A 172 10.76 -3.06 12.40
C VAL A 172 9.43 -3.77 12.43
N VAL A 173 8.65 -3.63 11.39
CA VAL A 173 7.40 -4.39 11.22
C VAL A 173 7.71 -5.72 10.53
N SER A 174 7.45 -6.81 11.25
CA SER A 174 7.67 -8.17 10.79
C SER A 174 6.35 -8.90 10.64
N GLY A 175 6.08 -9.42 9.44
CA GLY A 175 4.92 -10.28 9.19
C GLY A 175 5.05 -11.64 9.88
N SER A 176 3.92 -12.32 10.08
CA SER A 176 3.86 -13.63 10.75
C SER A 176 4.58 -14.76 10.01
N LEU A 177 4.85 -14.58 8.72
CA LEU A 177 5.53 -15.56 7.86
C LEU A 177 7.04 -15.31 7.73
N ASN A 178 7.60 -14.40 8.50
CA ASN A 178 9.03 -14.09 8.43
C ASN A 178 9.87 -15.19 9.10
N PRO A 179 10.68 -15.98 8.33
CA PRO A 179 11.50 -17.04 8.90
C PRO A 179 12.68 -16.53 9.72
N HIS A 180 13.04 -15.25 9.60
CA HIS A 180 14.17 -14.61 10.26
C HIS A 180 13.80 -13.84 11.53
N ILE A 181 12.58 -14.01 12.04
CA ILE A 181 12.12 -13.29 13.23
C ILE A 181 13.04 -13.51 14.45
N GLY A 182 13.61 -14.71 14.61
CA GLY A 182 14.54 -15.02 15.68
C GLY A 182 15.84 -14.22 15.60
N GLU A 183 16.34 -13.96 14.38
CA GLU A 183 17.54 -13.14 14.14
C GLU A 183 17.25 -11.67 14.48
N LEU A 184 16.10 -11.15 14.06
CA LEU A 184 15.67 -9.78 14.38
C LEU A 184 15.51 -9.58 15.88
N GLN A 185 14.90 -10.53 16.59
CA GLN A 185 14.76 -10.49 18.04
C GLN A 185 16.12 -10.57 18.76
N ALA A 186 17.09 -11.30 18.19
CA ALA A 186 18.45 -11.35 18.74
C ALA A 186 19.20 -10.02 18.55
N LEU A 187 18.93 -9.29 17.45
CA LEU A 187 19.45 -7.93 17.25
C LEU A 187 18.82 -6.95 18.25
N ALA A 188 17.51 -6.97 18.43
CA ALA A 188 16.81 -6.12 19.38
C ALA A 188 17.26 -6.33 20.85
N LYS A 189 17.64 -7.55 21.21
CA LYS A 189 18.23 -7.81 22.55
C LYS A 189 19.62 -7.19 22.77
N LYS A 190 20.35 -6.91 21.68
CA LYS A 190 21.70 -6.32 21.75
C LYS A 190 21.68 -4.80 21.63
N HIS A 191 20.60 -4.24 21.07
CA HIS A 191 20.46 -2.82 20.77
C HIS A 191 19.10 -2.33 21.29
N GLU A 192 19.09 -1.58 22.38
CA GLU A 192 17.87 -1.11 23.05
C GLU A 192 17.00 -0.22 22.16
N ASN A 193 17.59 0.41 21.15
CA ASN A 193 16.94 1.29 20.17
C ASN A 193 16.35 0.52 18.96
N ILE A 194 16.27 -0.82 19.01
CA ILE A 194 15.64 -1.63 17.96
C ILE A 194 14.38 -2.31 18.51
N HIS A 195 13.23 -1.97 17.97
CA HIS A 195 11.92 -2.47 18.38
C HIS A 195 11.30 -3.31 17.26
N ILE A 196 10.99 -4.57 17.58
CA ILE A 196 10.37 -5.49 16.62
C ILE A 196 8.87 -5.57 16.89
N HIS A 197 8.08 -5.21 15.92
CA HIS A 197 6.62 -5.21 15.97
C HIS A 197 6.07 -6.37 15.12
N CYS A 198 5.40 -7.31 15.78
CA CYS A 198 4.69 -8.41 15.12
C CYS A 198 3.19 -8.23 15.28
N ASN A 199 2.43 -8.57 14.23
CA ASN A 199 0.97 -8.48 14.27
C ASN A 199 0.45 -7.09 14.67
N VAL A 200 1.01 -6.04 14.06
CA VAL A 200 0.62 -4.65 14.33
C VAL A 200 -0.86 -4.45 13.96
N THR A 201 -1.65 -4.00 14.93
CA THR A 201 -3.09 -3.73 14.76
C THR A 201 -3.38 -2.27 14.42
N ASN A 202 -2.46 -1.35 14.73
CA ASN A 202 -2.55 0.07 14.42
C ASN A 202 -1.27 0.52 13.72
N MET A 203 -1.23 0.31 12.42
CA MET A 203 -0.07 0.64 11.59
C MET A 203 0.04 2.15 11.36
N ALA A 204 -1.09 2.86 11.33
CA ALA A 204 -1.12 4.31 11.14
C ALA A 204 -0.43 5.05 12.28
N GLU A 205 -0.62 4.60 13.53
CA GLU A 205 0.04 5.20 14.71
C GLU A 205 1.57 5.05 14.62
N LEU A 206 2.04 3.82 14.30
CA LEU A 206 3.47 3.54 14.14
C LEU A 206 4.09 4.38 13.00
N MET A 207 3.38 4.52 11.89
CA MET A 207 3.80 5.39 10.78
C MET A 207 3.81 6.86 11.16
N ALA A 208 2.82 7.34 11.91
CA ALA A 208 2.76 8.74 12.37
C ALA A 208 3.93 9.12 13.29
N GLU A 209 4.48 8.16 14.03
CA GLU A 209 5.63 8.34 14.91
C GLU A 209 6.98 8.20 14.18
N SER A 210 6.95 7.88 12.89
CA SER A 210 8.15 7.65 12.11
C SER A 210 8.62 8.91 11.39
N GLU A 211 9.92 9.19 11.47
CA GLU A 211 10.60 10.28 10.75
C GLU A 211 10.77 9.93 9.26
N VAL A 212 11.20 8.71 8.98
CA VAL A 212 11.49 8.17 7.65
C VAL A 212 11.16 6.68 7.63
N ALA A 213 10.75 6.16 6.48
CA ALA A 213 10.54 4.73 6.29
C ALA A 213 11.49 4.14 5.24
N LEU A 214 11.94 2.90 5.50
CA LEU A 214 12.55 2.00 4.54
C LEU A 214 11.51 0.95 4.17
N SER A 215 11.01 0.97 2.95
CA SER A 215 9.87 0.13 2.58
C SER A 215 10.10 -0.64 1.27
N ALA A 216 9.68 -1.89 1.28
CA ALA A 216 9.52 -2.64 0.04
C ALA A 216 8.37 -2.06 -0.81
N GLY A 217 8.44 -2.25 -2.13
CA GLY A 217 7.39 -1.88 -3.06
C GLY A 217 6.13 -2.72 -2.85
N GLY A 218 5.04 -2.10 -2.44
CA GLY A 218 3.76 -2.73 -2.19
C GLY A 218 2.71 -1.70 -1.74
N SER A 219 1.53 -2.16 -1.33
CA SER A 219 0.44 -1.30 -0.84
C SER A 219 0.84 -0.41 0.34
N THR A 220 1.81 -0.84 1.14
CA THR A 220 2.38 -0.05 2.25
C THR A 220 2.96 1.30 1.80
N LEU A 221 3.41 1.43 0.54
CA LEU A 221 3.84 2.73 0.03
C LEU A 221 2.69 3.76 0.01
N TYR A 222 1.47 3.32 -0.26
CA TYR A 222 0.30 4.20 -0.22
C TYR A 222 -0.12 4.54 1.22
N GLU A 223 0.01 3.56 2.15
CA GLU A 223 -0.21 3.80 3.57
C GLU A 223 0.75 4.88 4.11
N LEU A 224 2.05 4.75 3.77
CA LEU A 224 3.08 5.75 4.10
C LEU A 224 2.77 7.13 3.49
N CYS A 225 2.25 7.16 2.25
CA CYS A 225 1.82 8.40 1.62
C CYS A 225 0.66 9.06 2.37
N ALA A 226 -0.37 8.30 2.74
CA ALA A 226 -1.51 8.81 3.50
C ALA A 226 -1.10 9.38 4.86
N MET A 227 -0.05 8.83 5.47
CA MET A 227 0.52 9.32 6.73
C MET A 227 1.61 10.39 6.55
N GLY A 228 1.97 10.72 5.29
CA GLY A 228 2.98 11.72 4.98
C GLY A 228 4.40 11.34 5.43
N VAL A 229 4.73 10.05 5.47
CA VAL A 229 6.06 9.58 5.87
C VAL A 229 7.00 9.55 4.67
N PRO A 230 8.14 10.28 4.69
CA PRO A 230 9.16 10.19 3.65
C PRO A 230 9.71 8.78 3.54
N VAL A 231 9.88 8.25 2.33
CA VAL A 231 10.24 6.86 2.12
C VAL A 231 11.42 6.66 1.19
N ILE A 232 12.32 5.72 1.56
CA ILE A 232 13.26 5.09 0.64
C ILE A 232 12.63 3.76 0.25
N ALA A 233 12.23 3.63 -1.02
CA ALA A 233 11.56 2.46 -1.54
C ALA A 233 12.55 1.56 -2.29
N PHE A 234 12.43 0.26 -2.07
CA PHE A 234 13.23 -0.76 -2.75
C PHE A 234 12.32 -1.91 -3.24
N SER A 235 12.85 -2.73 -4.13
CA SER A 235 12.14 -3.91 -4.64
C SER A 235 12.95 -5.19 -4.43
N PHE A 236 12.26 -6.33 -4.27
CA PHE A 236 12.84 -7.66 -4.27
C PHE A 236 11.99 -8.67 -5.06
N ALA A 237 10.89 -8.20 -5.64
CA ALA A 237 10.02 -8.96 -6.53
C ALA A 237 9.73 -8.15 -7.80
N GLU A 238 9.46 -8.84 -8.90
CA GLU A 238 9.30 -8.22 -10.21
C GLU A 238 8.11 -7.25 -10.26
N ASN A 239 6.98 -7.64 -9.68
CA ASN A 239 5.77 -6.81 -9.61
C ASN A 239 5.95 -5.54 -8.78
N GLN A 240 6.95 -5.48 -7.90
CA GLN A 240 7.24 -4.30 -7.08
C GLN A 240 8.02 -3.23 -7.84
N GLU A 241 8.85 -3.62 -8.81
CA GLU A 241 9.80 -2.71 -9.45
C GLU A 241 9.10 -1.55 -10.16
N ARG A 242 8.05 -1.85 -10.95
CA ARG A 242 7.29 -0.82 -11.66
C ARG A 242 6.69 0.22 -10.70
N LEU A 243 6.14 -0.26 -9.58
CA LEU A 243 5.56 0.60 -8.56
C LEU A 243 6.61 1.52 -7.96
N VAL A 244 7.72 0.96 -7.47
CA VAL A 244 8.84 1.72 -6.87
C VAL A 244 9.38 2.76 -7.85
N GLN A 245 9.67 2.37 -9.09
CA GLN A 245 10.16 3.28 -10.11
C GLN A 245 9.19 4.43 -10.40
N THR A 246 7.88 4.17 -10.38
CA THR A 246 6.88 5.21 -10.60
C THR A 246 6.83 6.20 -9.44
N PHE A 247 6.89 5.72 -8.20
CA PHE A 247 7.00 6.59 -7.02
C PHE A 247 8.24 7.48 -7.07
N VAL A 248 9.37 6.92 -7.45
CA VAL A 248 10.66 7.65 -7.60
C VAL A 248 10.56 8.69 -8.72
N LYS A 249 10.06 8.30 -9.89
CA LYS A 249 9.90 9.20 -11.06
C LYS A 249 9.00 10.41 -10.73
N ARG A 250 7.95 10.20 -9.91
CA ARG A 250 7.07 11.28 -9.43
C ARG A 250 7.66 12.07 -8.26
N GLY A 251 8.86 11.70 -7.79
CA GLY A 251 9.55 12.36 -6.68
C GLY A 251 8.86 12.22 -5.34
N ILE A 252 8.21 11.09 -5.10
CA ILE A 252 7.48 10.76 -3.86
C ILE A 252 8.31 9.86 -2.96
N ALA A 253 9.24 9.10 -3.54
CA ALA A 253 10.16 8.22 -2.84
C ALA A 253 11.58 8.36 -3.36
N GLN A 254 12.58 8.05 -2.52
CA GLN A 254 13.95 7.78 -2.99
C GLN A 254 14.08 6.32 -3.42
N TYR A 255 14.90 6.06 -4.42
CA TYR A 255 15.17 4.71 -4.89
C TYR A 255 16.30 4.05 -4.10
N GLY A 256 15.97 2.99 -3.38
CA GLY A 256 16.95 2.14 -2.70
C GLY A 256 17.66 1.17 -3.64
N GLY A 257 16.93 0.63 -4.61
CA GLY A 257 17.45 -0.36 -5.55
C GLY A 257 16.57 -1.60 -5.67
N ASN A 258 17.02 -2.55 -6.50
CA ASN A 258 16.40 -3.85 -6.66
C ASN A 258 17.32 -4.95 -6.11
N TYR A 259 16.85 -5.65 -5.07
CA TYR A 259 17.64 -6.68 -4.38
C TYR A 259 18.04 -7.84 -5.30
N ARG A 260 17.16 -8.24 -6.23
CA ARG A 260 17.44 -9.35 -7.16
C ARG A 260 18.50 -9.01 -8.20
N THR A 261 18.65 -7.72 -8.52
CA THR A 261 19.68 -7.27 -9.47
C THR A 261 21.04 -7.14 -8.78
N ASP A 262 21.06 -6.45 -7.62
CA ASP A 262 22.28 -6.29 -6.82
C ASP A 262 21.88 -5.99 -5.36
N GLY A 263 21.83 -7.04 -4.54
CA GLY A 263 21.38 -6.95 -3.16
C GLY A 263 22.27 -6.06 -2.30
N ASN A 264 23.60 -6.18 -2.44
CA ASN A 264 24.54 -5.37 -1.66
C ASN A 264 24.40 -3.89 -2.01
N LYS A 265 24.30 -3.56 -3.30
CA LYS A 265 24.12 -2.19 -3.77
C LYS A 265 22.78 -1.62 -3.32
N MET A 266 21.70 -2.42 -3.34
CA MET A 266 20.41 -2.00 -2.84
C MET A 266 20.49 -1.62 -1.35
N ILE A 267 21.09 -2.45 -0.49
CA ILE A 267 21.28 -2.17 0.93
C ILE A 267 22.08 -0.86 1.12
N GLN A 268 23.21 -0.73 0.44
CA GLN A 268 24.06 0.47 0.52
C GLN A 268 23.33 1.74 0.07
N ASN A 269 22.61 1.69 -1.06
CA ASN A 269 21.86 2.84 -1.58
C ASN A 269 20.71 3.22 -0.62
N THR A 270 20.01 2.25 -0.06
CA THR A 270 18.92 2.48 0.89
C THR A 270 19.44 3.21 2.14
N ILE A 271 20.59 2.77 2.68
CA ILE A 271 21.18 3.42 3.85
C ILE A 271 21.80 4.78 3.51
N ALA A 272 22.36 4.94 2.31
CA ALA A 272 22.82 6.26 1.84
C ALA A 272 21.65 7.25 1.70
N GLY A 273 20.51 6.79 1.16
CA GLY A 273 19.26 7.55 1.10
C GLY A 273 18.74 7.92 2.49
N LEU A 274 18.76 6.98 3.44
CA LEU A 274 18.36 7.22 4.83
C LEU A 274 19.21 8.33 5.46
N ARG A 275 20.53 8.24 5.35
CA ARG A 275 21.45 9.27 5.86
C ARG A 275 21.16 10.65 5.28
N LYS A 276 20.86 10.70 3.97
CA LYS A 276 20.52 11.95 3.30
C LYS A 276 19.21 12.53 3.83
N LEU A 277 18.15 11.72 3.95
CA LEU A 277 16.84 12.18 4.44
C LEU A 277 16.93 12.61 5.91
N CYS A 278 17.59 11.85 6.78
CA CYS A 278 17.77 12.23 8.19
C CYS A 278 18.56 13.55 8.37
N GLY A 279 19.38 13.92 7.40
CA GLY A 279 20.17 15.16 7.45
C GLY A 279 19.56 16.35 6.70
N ASP A 280 18.40 16.21 6.07
CA ASP A 280 17.81 17.23 5.19
C ASP A 280 16.30 17.42 5.43
N GLU A 281 15.96 18.34 6.34
CA GLU A 281 14.57 18.66 6.70
C GLU A 281 13.76 19.22 5.52
N ALA A 282 14.40 20.02 4.66
CA ALA A 282 13.71 20.58 3.50
C ALA A 282 13.29 19.44 2.53
N LEU A 283 14.16 18.48 2.35
CA LEU A 283 13.89 17.31 1.50
C LEU A 283 12.80 16.43 2.10
N LYS A 284 12.83 16.16 3.42
CA LYS A 284 11.75 15.42 4.11
C LYS A 284 10.40 16.12 3.94
N THR A 285 10.37 17.44 4.13
CA THR A 285 9.16 18.25 3.97
C THR A 285 8.61 18.18 2.55
N GLU A 286 9.48 18.21 1.53
CA GLU A 286 9.07 18.07 0.13
C GLU A 286 8.45 16.70 -0.16
N TYR A 287 9.09 15.61 0.27
CA TYR A 287 8.55 14.25 0.10
C TYR A 287 7.20 14.09 0.80
N ARG A 288 7.09 14.55 2.04
CA ARG A 288 5.85 14.55 2.82
C ARG A 288 4.71 15.25 2.09
N ARG A 289 4.95 16.47 1.63
CA ARG A 289 3.94 17.25 0.90
C ARG A 289 3.46 16.51 -0.35
N LYS A 290 4.37 15.93 -1.13
CA LYS A 290 4.03 15.16 -2.33
C LYS A 290 3.26 13.87 -2.00
N ALA A 291 3.65 13.17 -0.94
CA ALA A 291 2.98 11.96 -0.47
C ALA A 291 1.52 12.23 -0.09
N LEU A 292 1.27 13.25 0.75
CA LEU A 292 -0.07 13.67 1.17
C LEU A 292 -0.95 14.19 0.00
N GLN A 293 -0.33 14.72 -1.04
CA GLN A 293 -1.05 15.12 -2.26
C GLN A 293 -1.44 13.94 -3.13
N LEU A 294 -0.69 12.84 -3.06
CA LEU A 294 -0.98 11.63 -3.84
C LEU A 294 -2.12 10.79 -3.22
N VAL A 295 -2.12 10.64 -1.90
CA VAL A 295 -3.05 9.74 -1.20
C VAL A 295 -3.64 10.48 0.01
N ASP A 296 -4.95 10.67 -0.01
CA ASP A 296 -5.70 11.33 1.07
C ASP A 296 -6.44 10.35 2.00
N GLY A 297 -6.26 9.03 1.79
CA GLY A 297 -6.87 7.98 2.58
C GLY A 297 -8.35 7.69 2.27
N ARG A 298 -8.99 8.41 1.32
CA ARG A 298 -10.42 8.31 1.01
C ARG A 298 -10.76 7.45 -0.22
N GLY A 299 -9.81 6.62 -0.68
CA GLY A 299 -10.02 5.81 -1.87
C GLY A 299 -11.16 4.79 -1.74
N ALA A 300 -11.29 4.15 -0.57
CA ALA A 300 -12.39 3.22 -0.31
C ALA A 300 -13.78 3.90 -0.36
N GLU A 301 -13.90 5.14 0.17
CA GLU A 301 -15.12 5.94 0.09
C GLU A 301 -15.48 6.24 -1.37
N ARG A 302 -14.51 6.67 -2.18
CA ARG A 302 -14.72 6.95 -3.61
C ARG A 302 -15.16 5.73 -4.40
N ILE A 303 -14.59 4.55 -4.09
CA ILE A 303 -15.03 3.28 -4.67
C ILE A 303 -16.48 2.99 -4.28
N ALA A 304 -16.83 3.13 -3.00
CA ALA A 304 -18.20 2.92 -2.52
C ALA A 304 -19.20 3.89 -3.17
N GLU A 305 -18.87 5.19 -3.23
CA GLU A 305 -19.69 6.20 -3.92
C GLU A 305 -19.89 5.88 -5.40
N ALA A 306 -18.82 5.43 -6.07
CA ALA A 306 -18.87 5.02 -7.46
C ALA A 306 -19.81 3.82 -7.70
N LEU A 307 -19.86 2.89 -6.76
CA LEU A 307 -20.76 1.72 -6.79
C LEU A 307 -22.23 2.13 -6.57
N LEU A 308 -22.48 3.01 -5.61
CA LEU A 308 -23.83 3.46 -5.26
C LEU A 308 -24.45 4.37 -6.34
N SER A 309 -23.64 5.09 -7.11
CA SER A 309 -24.13 5.97 -8.18
C SER A 309 -24.64 5.24 -9.42
N GLU A 310 -24.46 3.93 -9.51
CA GLU A 310 -24.96 3.08 -10.61
C GLU A 310 -26.26 2.34 -10.27
N GLN A 311 -26.75 2.50 -9.05
CA GLN A 311 -28.05 1.98 -8.62
C GLN A 311 -29.18 3.01 -8.87
#